data_2b30526a5c8964914062ac3f764e67ca
#
_entry.id   2b30526a5c8964914062ac3f764e67ca
#
_cell.length_a   1.000
_cell.length_b   1.000
_cell.length_c   1.000
_cell.angle_alpha   90.00
_cell.angle_beta   90.00
_cell.angle_gamma   90.00
#
_symmetry.space_group_name_H-M   'P 1'
#
loop_
_entity.id
_entity.type
_entity.pdbx_description
1 polymer ?
#
loop_
_entity_poly.entity_id
_entity_poly.type
_entity_poly.pdbx_seq_one_letter_code
_entity_poly.pdbx_strand_id
1 'polypeptide(L)'
;TWDVVLDNNSRDYRWVRTSTELLKSAARHYILVSSISVYDNEMLGYDDKDTVLASPVIGESFRLVGPPADWVEGDEAPYGFTKALAEDAVHQVFAGRSTIVRPGLIVGPGDPTDRFTYWPVRLDEGGEVLAPGNPNHSNQIIDQRDLTEWIVRLAEEETRGNFNATGPADRLSMGSMLEQI
;
A
#
# COMPACT_ATOMS: atom_id res chain seq x y z
N THR A 1 26.74 5.43 11.11
CA THR A 1 25.65 4.46 11.25
C THR A 1 24.35 5.19 11.47
N TRP A 2 23.27 4.65 10.93
CA TRP A 2 21.90 5.16 11.06
C TRP A 2 21.12 4.23 11.97
N ASP A 3 20.30 4.76 12.84
CA ASP A 3 19.40 3.93 13.65
C ASP A 3 18.29 3.36 12.77
N VAL A 4 17.66 4.19 11.94
CA VAL A 4 16.61 3.80 11.00
C VAL A 4 16.86 4.43 9.64
N VAL A 5 16.55 3.70 8.60
CA VAL A 5 16.44 4.18 7.22
C VAL A 5 14.99 3.97 6.77
N LEU A 6 14.35 5.02 6.31
CA LEU A 6 13.04 4.99 5.67
C LEU A 6 13.22 5.10 4.15
N ASP A 7 12.81 4.07 3.43
CA ASP A 7 12.81 4.03 1.97
C ASP A 7 11.37 4.12 1.44
N ASN A 8 11.07 5.21 0.76
CA ASN A 8 9.78 5.47 0.12
C ASN A 8 9.87 5.34 -1.41
N ASN A 9 10.80 4.54 -1.92
CA ASN A 9 10.91 4.31 -3.37
C ASN A 9 9.73 3.49 -3.88
N SER A 10 9.04 4.02 -4.88
CA SER A 10 7.84 3.39 -5.43
C SER A 10 7.98 2.89 -6.86
N ARG A 11 9.08 3.18 -7.54
CA ARG A 11 9.13 3.04 -9.00
C ARG A 11 9.99 1.90 -9.51
N ASP A 12 11.07 1.56 -8.79
CA ASP A 12 12.03 0.59 -9.28
C ASP A 12 12.62 -0.23 -8.12
N TYR A 13 12.33 -1.53 -8.08
CA TYR A 13 12.85 -2.45 -7.07
C TYR A 13 14.39 -2.50 -7.05
N ARG A 14 15.07 -2.23 -8.18
CA ARG A 14 16.52 -2.24 -8.28
C ARG A 14 17.18 -1.16 -7.43
N TRP A 15 16.47 -0.04 -7.23
CA TRP A 15 16.95 1.03 -6.33
C TRP A 15 16.88 0.58 -4.88
N VAL A 16 15.82 -0.12 -4.47
CA VAL A 16 15.70 -0.69 -3.13
C VAL A 16 16.76 -1.76 -2.92
N ARG A 17 16.99 -2.64 -3.90
CA ARG A 17 18.07 -3.64 -3.85
C ARG A 17 19.44 -2.97 -3.66
N THR A 18 19.73 -1.91 -4.40
CA THR A 18 20.98 -1.16 -4.29
C THR A 18 21.09 -0.48 -2.92
N SER A 19 20.04 0.18 -2.47
CA SER A 19 20.01 0.88 -1.19
C SER A 19 20.19 -0.09 0.00
N THR A 20 19.53 -1.25 -0.03
CA THR A 20 19.71 -2.26 1.02
C THR A 20 21.13 -2.78 1.10
N GLU A 21 21.75 -3.10 -0.03
CA GLU A 21 23.15 -3.56 -0.09
C GLU A 21 24.14 -2.50 0.42
N LEU A 22 23.96 -1.25 0.04
CA LEU A 22 24.81 -0.15 0.50
C LEU A 22 24.68 0.10 2.00
N LEU A 23 23.49 -0.07 2.54
CA LEU A 23 23.16 0.30 3.92
C LEU A 23 23.22 -0.87 4.91
N LYS A 24 23.43 -2.10 4.46
CA LYS A 24 23.39 -3.32 5.29
C LYS A 24 24.24 -3.28 6.56
N SER A 25 25.38 -2.61 6.50
CA SER A 25 26.31 -2.43 7.63
C SER A 25 26.20 -1.05 8.29
N ALA A 26 25.47 -0.12 7.66
CA ALA A 26 25.36 1.26 8.12
C ALA A 26 24.04 1.58 8.79
N ALA A 27 22.98 0.76 8.58
CA ALA A 27 21.67 0.94 9.19
C ALA A 27 21.32 -0.22 10.14
N ARG A 28 20.73 0.11 11.29
CA ARG A 28 20.25 -0.88 12.26
C ARG A 28 18.88 -1.43 11.89
N HIS A 29 18.01 -0.59 11.37
CA HIS A 29 16.65 -0.90 11.00
C HIS A 29 16.32 -0.29 9.64
N TYR A 30 15.60 -1.03 8.79
CA TYR A 30 15.17 -0.58 7.46
C TYR A 30 13.65 -0.65 7.35
N ILE A 31 13.03 0.48 7.07
CA ILE A 31 11.58 0.58 6.84
C ILE A 31 11.34 0.84 5.36
N LEU A 32 10.59 -0.05 4.70
CA LEU A 32 10.16 0.12 3.32
C LEU A 32 8.68 0.48 3.25
N VAL A 33 8.35 1.58 2.58
CA VAL A 33 6.97 1.88 2.20
C VAL A 33 6.63 1.11 0.92
N SER A 34 5.94 0.01 1.09
CA SER A 34 5.45 -0.86 0.02
C SER A 34 4.04 -0.44 -0.45
N SER A 35 3.14 -1.37 -0.68
CA SER A 35 1.74 -1.15 -1.09
C SER A 35 0.92 -2.42 -0.89
N ILE A 36 -0.39 -2.28 -0.68
CA ILE A 36 -1.33 -3.42 -0.75
C ILE A 36 -1.39 -4.03 -2.17
N SER A 37 -0.91 -3.32 -3.20
CA SER A 37 -0.83 -3.85 -4.57
C SER A 37 0.15 -5.03 -4.72
N VAL A 38 0.91 -5.37 -3.69
CA VAL A 38 1.74 -6.59 -3.65
C VAL A 38 0.92 -7.87 -3.60
N TYR A 39 -0.35 -7.80 -3.20
CA TYR A 39 -1.20 -8.98 -3.11
C TYR A 39 -1.68 -9.47 -4.46
N ASP A 40 -1.81 -10.78 -4.58
CA ASP A 40 -2.31 -11.45 -5.79
C ASP A 40 -3.81 -11.26 -5.93
N ASN A 41 -4.20 -10.22 -6.66
CA ASN A 41 -5.60 -9.85 -6.87
C ASN A 41 -6.38 -10.85 -7.73
N GLU A 42 -5.72 -11.65 -8.56
CA GLU A 42 -6.39 -12.68 -9.37
C GLU A 42 -7.01 -13.76 -8.47
N MET A 43 -6.36 -14.06 -7.35
CA MET A 43 -6.93 -14.99 -6.36
C MET A 43 -8.09 -14.40 -5.56
N LEU A 44 -8.26 -13.08 -5.56
CA LEU A 44 -9.33 -12.42 -4.80
C LEU A 44 -10.67 -12.44 -5.53
N GLY A 45 -10.69 -12.92 -6.78
CA GLY A 45 -11.91 -13.00 -7.57
C GLY A 45 -12.61 -11.63 -7.66
N TYR A 46 -11.85 -10.57 -7.94
CA TYR A 46 -12.43 -9.29 -8.35
C TYR A 46 -13.15 -9.50 -9.69
N ASP A 47 -14.28 -10.17 -9.61
CA ASP A 47 -15.24 -10.24 -10.69
C ASP A 47 -16.14 -9.00 -10.56
N ASP A 48 -16.30 -8.24 -11.64
CA ASP A 48 -17.19 -7.07 -11.75
C ASP A 48 -18.67 -7.37 -11.44
N LYS A 49 -18.98 -8.60 -11.09
CA LYS A 49 -20.34 -9.10 -10.89
C LYS A 49 -20.64 -9.31 -9.41
N ASP A 50 -21.06 -8.22 -8.73
CA ASP A 50 -21.85 -8.25 -7.47
C ASP A 50 -21.36 -9.13 -6.30
N THR A 51 -20.17 -9.72 -6.34
CA THR A 51 -19.60 -10.53 -5.25
C THR A 51 -19.01 -9.71 -4.10
N VAL A 52 -19.50 -8.53 -3.92
CA VAL A 52 -19.04 -7.53 -2.96
C VAL A 52 -19.09 -7.96 -1.49
N LEU A 53 -19.92 -8.94 -1.18
CA LEU A 53 -20.14 -9.37 0.21
C LEU A 53 -19.14 -10.41 0.72
N ALA A 54 -18.30 -10.95 -0.14
CA ALA A 54 -17.39 -12.04 0.19
C ALA A 54 -15.91 -11.69 0.04
N SER A 55 -15.55 -10.42 -0.12
CA SER A 55 -14.12 -10.05 -0.14
C SER A 55 -13.49 -10.46 1.19
N PRO A 56 -12.57 -11.43 1.19
CA PRO A 56 -11.92 -11.84 2.42
C PRO A 56 -11.09 -10.67 2.97
N VAL A 57 -11.01 -10.57 4.28
CA VAL A 57 -10.03 -9.68 4.91
C VAL A 57 -8.64 -10.23 4.58
N ILE A 58 -7.85 -9.44 3.86
CA ILE A 58 -6.50 -9.83 3.47
C ILE A 58 -5.56 -9.46 4.61
N GLY A 59 -5.00 -10.47 5.25
CA GLY A 59 -3.91 -10.30 6.21
C GLY A 59 -2.54 -10.29 5.52
N GLU A 60 -1.51 -9.92 6.28
CA GLU A 60 -0.14 -9.75 5.79
C GLU A 60 0.51 -11.04 5.27
N SER A 61 -0.03 -12.20 5.64
CA SER A 61 0.40 -13.51 5.16
C SER A 61 -0.24 -13.94 3.83
N PHE A 62 -1.12 -13.11 3.26
CA PHE A 62 -1.75 -13.43 1.99
C PHE A 62 -0.69 -13.51 0.87
N ARG A 63 -0.99 -14.32 -0.15
CA ARG A 63 -0.08 -14.53 -1.28
C ARG A 63 0.24 -13.23 -2.00
N LEU A 64 1.53 -13.02 -2.27
CA LEU A 64 2.00 -11.91 -3.08
C LEU A 64 1.92 -12.25 -4.57
N VAL A 65 1.78 -11.20 -5.39
CA VAL A 65 1.79 -11.31 -6.84
C VAL A 65 3.12 -11.87 -7.32
N GLY A 66 3.04 -12.83 -8.22
CA GLY A 66 4.22 -13.42 -8.87
C GLY A 66 4.66 -12.66 -10.13
N PRO A 67 5.75 -13.11 -10.75
CA PRO A 67 6.22 -12.54 -12.02
C PRO A 67 5.20 -12.77 -13.13
N PRO A 68 5.03 -11.80 -14.05
CA PRO A 68 4.33 -12.05 -15.31
C PRO A 68 5.00 -13.20 -16.09
N ALA A 69 4.22 -13.91 -16.92
CA ALA A 69 4.68 -15.12 -17.61
C ALA A 69 5.95 -14.91 -18.44
N ASP A 70 6.10 -13.75 -19.07
CA ASP A 70 7.23 -13.42 -19.97
C ASP A 70 8.27 -12.49 -19.30
N TRP A 71 8.14 -12.26 -17.99
CA TRP A 71 9.07 -11.35 -17.29
C TRP A 71 10.44 -12.00 -17.08
N VAL A 72 11.49 -11.24 -17.40
CA VAL A 72 12.88 -11.62 -17.16
C VAL A 72 13.50 -10.67 -16.15
N GLU A 73 14.37 -11.18 -15.28
CA GLU A 73 15.05 -10.35 -14.28
C GLU A 73 15.84 -9.21 -14.95
N GLY A 74 15.53 -7.99 -14.49
CA GLY A 74 16.11 -6.76 -15.06
C GLY A 74 15.15 -5.96 -15.93
N ASP A 75 14.04 -6.57 -16.38
CA ASP A 75 12.99 -5.85 -17.10
C ASP A 75 12.19 -4.93 -16.17
N GLU A 76 11.43 -4.01 -16.78
CA GLU A 76 10.38 -3.30 -16.06
C GLU A 76 9.34 -4.30 -15.54
N ALA A 77 8.91 -4.10 -14.32
CA ALA A 77 7.91 -4.94 -13.67
C ALA A 77 6.63 -4.14 -13.38
N PRO A 78 5.45 -4.75 -13.48
CA PRO A 78 4.20 -4.14 -13.03
C PRO A 78 4.32 -3.66 -11.59
N TYR A 79 3.60 -2.58 -11.26
CA TYR A 79 3.76 -1.88 -9.98
C TYR A 79 3.71 -2.81 -8.75
N GLY A 80 2.69 -3.66 -8.65
CA GLY A 80 2.56 -4.60 -7.52
C GLY A 80 3.73 -5.56 -7.43
N PHE A 81 4.16 -6.10 -8.56
CA PHE A 81 5.30 -7.02 -8.60
C PHE A 81 6.64 -6.30 -8.32
N THR A 82 6.82 -5.06 -8.79
CA THR A 82 7.96 -4.20 -8.41
C THR A 82 8.04 -4.05 -6.89
N LYS A 83 6.91 -3.80 -6.23
CA LYS A 83 6.86 -3.68 -4.76
C LYS A 83 7.17 -5.02 -4.08
N ALA A 84 6.66 -6.14 -4.59
CA ALA A 84 6.98 -7.46 -4.05
C ALA A 84 8.48 -7.78 -4.16
N LEU A 85 9.12 -7.47 -5.29
CA LEU A 85 10.57 -7.61 -5.46
C LEU A 85 11.38 -6.70 -4.52
N ALA A 86 10.87 -5.50 -4.25
CA ALA A 86 11.49 -4.58 -3.29
C ALA A 86 11.40 -5.12 -1.85
N GLU A 87 10.25 -5.67 -1.45
CA GLU A 87 10.10 -6.33 -0.14
C GLU A 87 11.07 -7.51 0.00
N ASP A 88 11.17 -8.34 -1.04
CA ASP A 88 12.08 -9.48 -1.06
C ASP A 88 13.55 -9.05 -0.88
N ALA A 89 13.98 -8.00 -1.59
CA ALA A 89 15.32 -7.43 -1.42
C ALA A 89 15.59 -6.97 0.02
N VAL A 90 14.60 -6.33 0.66
CA VAL A 90 14.71 -5.90 2.07
C VAL A 90 14.79 -7.12 2.99
N HIS A 91 13.94 -8.11 2.81
CA HIS A 91 13.94 -9.32 3.64
C HIS A 91 15.24 -10.12 3.54
N GLN A 92 15.85 -10.18 2.35
CA GLN A 92 17.13 -10.87 2.15
C GLN A 92 18.28 -10.20 2.89
N VAL A 93 18.35 -8.86 2.87
CA VAL A 93 19.48 -8.10 3.41
C VAL A 93 19.28 -7.70 4.87
N PHE A 94 18.05 -7.33 5.24
CA PHE A 94 17.67 -6.87 6.57
C PHE A 94 16.79 -7.87 7.32
N ALA A 95 17.05 -9.17 7.16
CA ALA A 95 16.32 -10.22 7.87
C ALA A 95 16.25 -9.96 9.38
N GLY A 96 15.03 -9.94 9.93
CA GLY A 96 14.76 -9.70 11.36
C GLY A 96 15.06 -8.28 11.86
N ARG A 97 15.37 -7.34 10.97
CA ARG A 97 15.60 -5.93 11.29
C ARG A 97 14.99 -4.98 10.25
N SER A 98 13.86 -5.40 9.69
CA SER A 98 13.10 -4.61 8.73
C SER A 98 11.64 -4.49 9.11
N THR A 99 11.02 -3.43 8.58
CA THR A 99 9.59 -3.19 8.62
C THR A 99 9.10 -2.90 7.23
N ILE A 100 8.09 -3.64 6.80
CA ILE A 100 7.39 -3.40 5.54
C ILE A 100 6.03 -2.79 5.87
N VAL A 101 5.78 -1.62 5.34
CA VAL A 101 4.49 -0.93 5.45
C VAL A 101 3.78 -1.03 4.11
N ARG A 102 2.58 -1.60 4.09
CA ARG A 102 1.74 -1.79 2.89
C ARG A 102 0.53 -0.87 2.95
N PRO A 103 0.66 0.41 2.56
CA PRO A 103 -0.48 1.31 2.57
C PRO A 103 -1.51 0.95 1.50
N GLY A 104 -2.78 1.24 1.81
CA GLY A 104 -3.87 1.29 0.86
C GLY A 104 -3.88 2.60 0.06
N LEU A 105 -5.07 3.10 -0.27
CA LEU A 105 -5.21 4.40 -0.92
C LEU A 105 -4.85 5.51 0.07
N ILE A 106 -3.70 6.14 -0.16
CA ILE A 106 -3.26 7.28 0.64
C ILE A 106 -3.98 8.52 0.14
N VAL A 107 -4.58 9.28 1.06
CA VAL A 107 -5.34 10.50 0.78
C VAL A 107 -4.85 11.64 1.66
N GLY A 108 -5.27 12.86 1.36
CA GLY A 108 -4.99 14.04 2.18
C GLY A 108 -4.07 15.05 1.51
N PRO A 109 -3.55 16.03 2.27
CA PRO A 109 -2.74 17.10 1.73
C PRO A 109 -1.54 16.60 0.93
N GLY A 110 -1.39 17.12 -0.29
CA GLY A 110 -0.27 16.75 -1.17
C GLY A 110 -0.53 15.55 -2.07
N ASP A 111 -1.72 14.94 -2.05
CA ASP A 111 -2.09 13.94 -3.05
C ASP A 111 -2.30 14.60 -4.42
N PRO A 112 -1.43 14.36 -5.41
CA PRO A 112 -1.54 14.99 -6.73
C PRO A 112 -2.53 14.27 -7.65
N THR A 113 -3.17 13.20 -7.16
CA THR A 113 -3.95 12.30 -8.02
C THR A 113 -5.44 12.61 -8.05
N ASP A 114 -5.92 13.42 -7.13
CA ASP A 114 -7.34 13.78 -6.92
C ASP A 114 -8.32 12.59 -6.80
N ARG A 115 -7.81 11.38 -6.63
CA ARG A 115 -8.65 10.17 -6.57
C ARG A 115 -9.67 10.20 -5.43
N PHE A 116 -9.32 10.86 -4.34
CA PHE A 116 -10.24 11.07 -3.21
C PHE A 116 -10.78 12.51 -3.20
N THR A 117 -9.94 13.52 -3.41
CA THR A 117 -10.29 14.95 -3.34
C THR A 117 -11.41 15.32 -4.34
N TYR A 118 -11.51 14.59 -5.44
CA TYR A 118 -12.62 14.72 -6.39
C TYR A 118 -13.99 14.64 -5.71
N TRP A 119 -14.17 13.71 -4.78
CA TRP A 119 -15.48 13.45 -4.18
C TRP A 119 -15.99 14.62 -3.33
N PRO A 120 -15.24 15.09 -2.29
CA PRO A 120 -15.71 16.24 -1.50
C PRO A 120 -15.91 17.50 -2.36
N VAL A 121 -15.02 17.76 -3.31
CA VAL A 121 -15.16 18.93 -4.20
C VAL A 121 -16.41 18.79 -5.07
N ARG A 122 -16.60 17.64 -5.70
CA ARG A 122 -17.74 17.42 -6.60
C ARG A 122 -19.08 17.39 -5.86
N LEU A 123 -19.11 16.87 -4.64
CA LEU A 123 -20.33 16.84 -3.83
C LEU A 123 -20.70 18.22 -3.28
N ASP A 124 -19.72 19.05 -2.94
CA ASP A 124 -19.93 20.44 -2.51
C ASP A 124 -20.59 21.30 -3.59
N GLU A 125 -20.32 21.03 -4.87
CA GLU A 125 -20.99 21.67 -6.00
C GLU A 125 -22.50 21.36 -6.10
N GLY A 126 -22.95 20.27 -5.47
CA GLY A 126 -24.34 19.80 -5.50
C GLY A 126 -24.79 19.24 -6.85
N GLY A 127 -26.12 19.04 -6.97
CA GLY A 127 -26.74 18.44 -8.15
C GLY A 127 -26.55 16.92 -8.25
N GLU A 128 -26.78 16.35 -9.41
CA GLU A 128 -26.60 14.93 -9.66
C GLU A 128 -25.13 14.59 -9.81
N VAL A 129 -24.68 13.53 -9.10
CA VAL A 129 -23.31 13.04 -9.12
C VAL A 129 -23.31 11.59 -9.57
N LEU A 130 -22.53 11.29 -10.63
CA LEU A 130 -22.31 9.92 -11.06
C LEU A 130 -21.34 9.22 -10.10
N ALA A 131 -21.86 8.28 -9.32
CA ALA A 131 -21.06 7.38 -8.50
C ALA A 131 -20.95 6.01 -9.21
N PRO A 132 -19.76 5.59 -9.66
CA PRO A 132 -19.60 4.34 -10.39
C PRO A 132 -19.66 3.14 -9.45
N GLY A 133 -20.12 2.01 -9.98
CA GLY A 133 -20.11 0.71 -9.30
C GLY A 133 -21.27 0.52 -8.34
N ASN A 134 -21.08 -0.43 -7.43
CA ASN A 134 -22.09 -0.78 -6.44
C ASN A 134 -21.84 0.02 -5.13
N PRO A 135 -22.87 0.65 -4.54
CA PRO A 135 -22.70 1.43 -3.31
C PRO A 135 -22.17 0.61 -2.11
N ASN A 136 -22.32 -0.72 -2.17
CA ASN A 136 -21.82 -1.61 -1.13
C ASN A 136 -20.34 -2.04 -1.35
N HIS A 137 -19.66 -1.59 -2.42
CA HIS A 137 -18.24 -1.84 -2.60
C HIS A 137 -17.44 -1.29 -1.43
N SER A 138 -16.54 -2.12 -0.89
CA SER A 138 -15.67 -1.69 0.19
C SER A 138 -14.61 -0.73 -0.33
N ASN A 139 -14.43 0.35 0.40
CA ASN A 139 -13.33 1.28 0.21
C ASN A 139 -12.37 1.20 1.40
N GLN A 140 -11.11 1.47 1.12
CA GLN A 140 -10.11 1.68 2.15
C GLN A 140 -9.26 2.89 1.78
N ILE A 141 -9.14 3.77 2.71
CA ILE A 141 -8.38 5.01 2.59
C ILE A 141 -7.57 5.19 3.88
N ILE A 142 -6.40 5.78 3.77
CA ILE A 142 -5.60 6.19 4.92
C ILE A 142 -5.15 7.62 4.71
N ASP A 143 -5.37 8.48 5.72
CA ASP A 143 -4.84 9.84 5.67
C ASP A 143 -3.31 9.81 5.73
N GLN A 144 -2.68 10.61 4.90
CA GLN A 144 -1.23 10.71 4.79
C GLN A 144 -0.57 11.10 6.14
N ARG A 145 -1.26 11.88 6.96
CA ARG A 145 -0.74 12.30 8.28
C ARG A 145 -0.76 11.13 9.27
N ASP A 146 -1.85 10.37 9.29
CA ASP A 146 -1.97 9.17 10.14
C ASP A 146 -0.93 8.12 9.75
N LEU A 147 -0.77 7.89 8.45
CA LEU A 147 0.24 6.98 7.92
C LEU A 147 1.65 7.41 8.33
N THR A 148 1.96 8.70 8.19
CA THR A 148 3.29 9.24 8.51
C THR A 148 3.58 9.15 9.99
N GLU A 149 2.64 9.56 10.85
CA GLU A 149 2.78 9.47 12.30
C GLU A 149 3.00 8.03 12.74
N TRP A 150 2.24 7.11 12.18
CA TRP A 150 2.37 5.70 12.51
C TRP A 150 3.74 5.12 12.07
N ILE A 151 4.24 5.48 10.88
CA ILE A 151 5.59 5.08 10.43
C ILE A 151 6.67 5.61 11.38
N VAL A 152 6.54 6.83 11.84
CA VAL A 152 7.48 7.42 12.83
C VAL A 152 7.45 6.60 14.13
N ARG A 153 6.27 6.23 14.63
CA ARG A 153 6.15 5.36 15.81
C ARG A 153 6.80 4.00 15.62
N LEU A 154 6.59 3.37 14.46
CA LEU A 154 7.25 2.10 14.14
C LEU A 154 8.78 2.22 14.17
N ALA A 155 9.31 3.37 13.73
CA ALA A 155 10.74 3.66 13.78
C ALA A 155 11.23 3.86 15.21
N GLU A 156 10.52 4.64 16.02
CA GLU A 156 10.87 4.95 17.42
C GLU A 156 10.80 3.72 18.32
N GLU A 157 9.81 2.86 18.10
CA GLU A 157 9.59 1.62 18.85
C GLU A 157 10.42 0.44 18.33
N GLU A 158 11.18 0.63 17.25
CA GLU A 158 11.90 -0.44 16.53
C GLU A 158 10.99 -1.63 16.19
N THR A 159 9.72 -1.36 15.91
CA THR A 159 8.73 -2.40 15.58
C THR A 159 9.08 -3.04 14.24
N ARG A 160 9.11 -4.38 14.18
CA ARG A 160 9.57 -5.14 13.01
C ARG A 160 8.47 -6.06 12.51
N GLY A 161 8.42 -6.24 11.20
CA GLY A 161 7.43 -7.12 10.56
C GLY A 161 6.81 -6.49 9.32
N ASN A 162 5.80 -7.17 8.80
CA ASN A 162 5.00 -6.68 7.66
C ASN A 162 3.65 -6.21 8.19
N PHE A 163 3.19 -5.05 7.74
CA PHE A 163 1.96 -4.44 8.23
C PHE A 163 1.15 -3.84 7.10
N ASN A 164 -0.14 -4.15 7.05
CA ASN A 164 -1.10 -3.42 6.24
C ASN A 164 -1.42 -2.08 6.92
N ALA A 165 -1.28 -1.01 6.16
CA ALA A 165 -1.60 0.34 6.60
C ALA A 165 -2.84 0.83 5.86
N THR A 166 -4.00 0.39 6.31
CA THR A 166 -5.29 0.67 5.68
C THR A 166 -6.26 1.20 6.72
N GLY A 167 -7.16 2.06 6.30
CA GLY A 167 -8.24 2.59 7.12
C GLY A 167 -9.57 2.58 6.35
N PRO A 168 -10.66 2.88 7.03
CA PRO A 168 -10.84 2.88 8.48
C PRO A 168 -10.86 1.46 9.09
N ALA A 169 -10.86 1.36 10.42
CA ALA A 169 -10.91 0.06 11.12
C ALA A 169 -12.22 -0.71 10.82
N ASP A 170 -13.31 0.02 10.70
CA ASP A 170 -14.60 -0.54 10.31
C ASP A 170 -14.77 -0.49 8.78
N ARG A 171 -15.56 -1.42 8.26
CA ARG A 171 -15.83 -1.47 6.83
C ARG A 171 -16.49 -0.18 6.33
N LEU A 172 -15.84 0.51 5.43
CA LEU A 172 -16.37 1.67 4.72
C LEU A 172 -16.85 1.24 3.34
N SER A 173 -18.16 1.44 3.04
CA SER A 173 -18.67 1.25 1.69
C SER A 173 -18.56 2.54 0.87
N MET A 174 -18.60 2.43 -0.47
CA MET A 174 -18.62 3.59 -1.36
C MET A 174 -19.82 4.50 -1.08
N GLY A 175 -21.02 3.91 -0.92
CA GLY A 175 -22.21 4.67 -0.58
C GLY A 175 -22.06 5.40 0.74
N SER A 176 -21.64 4.69 1.79
CA SER A 176 -21.44 5.26 3.12
C SER A 176 -20.38 6.37 3.15
N MET A 177 -19.32 6.22 2.35
CA MET A 177 -18.30 7.28 2.20
C MET A 177 -18.89 8.54 1.57
N LEU A 178 -19.66 8.38 0.47
CA LEU A 178 -20.27 9.52 -0.23
C LEU A 178 -21.36 10.22 0.59
N GLU A 179 -22.06 9.48 1.46
CA GLU A 179 -23.08 10.06 2.37
C GLU A 179 -22.46 10.86 3.53
N GLN A 180 -21.19 10.59 3.87
CA GLN A 180 -20.48 11.25 4.97
C GLN A 180 -19.70 12.49 4.52
N ILE A 181 -19.50 12.65 3.24
CA ILE A 181 -18.86 13.83 2.64
C ILE A 181 -19.91 14.94 2.45
#